data_266fadccfb101c200727bb8ef496c6ef
#
_entry.id   266fadccfb101c200727bb8ef496c6ef
#
_cell.length_a   1.000
_cell.length_b   1.000
_cell.length_c   1.000
_cell.angle_alpha   90.00
_cell.angle_beta   90.00
_cell.angle_gamma   90.00
#
_symmetry.space_group_name_H-M   'P 1'
#
loop_
_entity.id
_entity.type
_entity.pdbx_description
1 polymer ?
#
loop_
_entity_poly.entity_id
_entity_poly.type
_entity_poly.pdbx_seq_one_letter_code
_entity_poly.pdbx_strand_id
1 'polypeptide(L)'
;MLEKRDNRRILVIKHGALGDIVQALDAFASLRAGNPQAHIALMTSPGVLSLAKMMPWFDELIADPRAGLLNLAAAWRIRRSFRQDWSVIVDMQCSSRTRNYFAHFVPSNARWIGTASGCSDPLPDFTGVNNRDRMVTTAKMAGGVSQSPDMSWLVNGAAQTDNLAVMIDHKQYVVLIPGCSLAKPQKRWPADRFAAIGNELAARGFEIVLVGTADDREAVNAVLAALPD
;
A
#
# COMPACT_ATOMS: atom_id res chain seq x y z
N MET A 1 2.46 12.76 -37.73
CA MET A 1 3.53 12.78 -36.72
C MET A 1 3.27 11.61 -35.81
N LEU A 2 4.00 10.51 -35.92
CA LEU A 2 3.88 9.38 -34.99
C LEU A 2 4.48 9.87 -33.65
N GLU A 3 3.65 10.04 -32.62
CA GLU A 3 4.12 10.29 -31.27
C GLU A 3 5.11 9.20 -30.91
N LYS A 4 6.34 9.60 -30.62
CA LYS A 4 7.37 8.72 -30.09
C LYS A 4 6.83 8.15 -28.81
N ARG A 5 6.35 6.89 -28.81
CA ARG A 5 5.95 6.19 -27.59
C ARG A 5 7.12 6.34 -26.60
N ASP A 6 6.86 7.00 -25.50
CA ASP A 6 7.83 7.10 -24.41
C ASP A 6 8.04 5.68 -23.89
N ASN A 7 9.13 5.06 -24.31
CA ASN A 7 9.48 3.68 -23.98
C ASN A 7 9.98 3.56 -22.53
N ARG A 8 9.62 4.55 -21.71
CA ARG A 8 10.05 4.63 -20.31
C ARG A 8 9.40 3.53 -19.49
N ARG A 9 10.23 2.74 -18.79
CA ARG A 9 9.78 1.69 -17.88
C ARG A 9 10.15 2.07 -16.44
N ILE A 10 9.19 2.07 -15.53
CA ILE A 10 9.36 2.49 -14.14
C ILE A 10 8.99 1.31 -13.24
N LEU A 11 9.89 0.90 -12.35
CA LEU A 11 9.60 -0.06 -11.30
C LEU A 11 9.42 0.68 -9.98
N VAL A 12 8.25 0.57 -9.37
CA VAL A 12 7.97 1.06 -8.02
C VAL A 12 8.08 -0.09 -7.02
N ILE A 13 8.79 0.12 -5.92
CA ILE A 13 8.89 -0.87 -4.84
C ILE A 13 8.13 -0.35 -3.61
N LYS A 14 7.04 -1.01 -3.25
CA LYS A 14 6.28 -0.74 -2.03
C LYS A 14 5.58 -2.01 -1.54
N HIS A 15 6.07 -2.57 -0.45
CA HIS A 15 5.62 -3.89 0.04
C HIS A 15 4.36 -3.83 0.92
N GLY A 16 4.08 -2.71 1.56
CA GLY A 16 2.99 -2.57 2.54
C GLY A 16 3.55 -2.67 3.96
N ALA A 17 2.87 -2.57 5.13
CA ALA A 17 1.49 -3.04 5.35
C ALA A 17 0.39 -2.25 4.58
N LEU A 18 -0.89 -2.66 4.77
CA LEU A 18 -2.03 -2.03 4.08
C LEU A 18 -2.08 -0.52 4.30
N GLY A 19 -1.93 -0.06 5.54
CA GLY A 19 -1.93 1.38 5.86
C GLY A 19 -0.81 2.16 5.15
N ASP A 20 0.37 1.54 4.97
CA ASP A 20 1.48 2.16 4.22
C ASP A 20 1.19 2.24 2.71
N ILE A 21 0.40 1.31 2.18
CA ILE A 21 -0.07 1.35 0.79
C ILE A 21 -1.10 2.47 0.62
N VAL A 22 -2.04 2.62 1.55
CA VAL A 22 -3.02 3.71 1.54
C VAL A 22 -2.32 5.07 1.56
N GLN A 23 -1.28 5.23 2.38
CA GLN A 23 -0.47 6.45 2.40
C GLN A 23 0.32 6.71 1.11
N ALA A 24 0.52 5.68 0.27
CA ALA A 24 1.23 5.79 -1.00
C ALA A 24 0.35 6.17 -2.19
N LEU A 25 -0.97 6.19 -2.05
CA LEU A 25 -1.91 6.39 -3.17
C LEU A 25 -1.68 7.72 -3.89
N ASP A 26 -1.43 8.81 -3.15
CA ASP A 26 -1.08 10.10 -3.76
C ASP A 26 0.22 10.03 -4.58
N ALA A 27 1.21 9.30 -4.10
CA ALA A 27 2.47 9.10 -4.81
C ALA A 27 2.29 8.26 -6.08
N PHE A 28 1.43 7.24 -6.04
CA PHE A 28 1.11 6.41 -7.20
C PHE A 28 0.36 7.22 -8.27
N ALA A 29 -0.67 7.97 -7.86
CA ALA A 29 -1.41 8.87 -8.76
C ALA A 29 -0.49 9.94 -9.35
N SER A 30 0.33 10.57 -8.52
CA SER A 30 1.34 11.55 -8.93
C SER A 30 2.30 10.99 -9.99
N LEU A 31 2.82 9.78 -9.76
CA LEU A 31 3.75 9.13 -10.67
C LEU A 31 3.11 8.83 -12.02
N ARG A 32 1.90 8.28 -12.04
CA ARG A 32 1.16 7.99 -13.28
C ARG A 32 0.82 9.27 -14.03
N ALA A 33 0.33 10.30 -13.34
CA ALA A 33 -0.04 11.57 -13.96
C ALA A 33 1.16 12.26 -14.64
N GLY A 34 2.35 12.18 -14.03
CA GLY A 34 3.57 12.73 -14.61
C GLY A 34 4.24 11.84 -15.67
N ASN A 35 3.81 10.58 -15.80
CA ASN A 35 4.35 9.61 -16.76
C ASN A 35 3.22 8.83 -17.46
N PRO A 36 2.30 9.50 -18.18
CA PRO A 36 1.07 8.88 -18.68
C PRO A 36 1.30 7.73 -19.67
N GLN A 37 2.41 7.79 -20.45
CA GLN A 37 2.74 6.81 -21.47
C GLN A 37 3.78 5.77 -21.00
N ALA A 38 4.33 5.92 -19.79
CA ALA A 38 5.31 4.98 -19.27
C ALA A 38 4.68 3.65 -18.85
N HIS A 39 5.42 2.55 -19.02
CA HIS A 39 5.07 1.27 -18.40
C HIS A 39 5.48 1.31 -16.93
N ILE A 40 4.52 1.29 -16.02
CA ILE A 40 4.76 1.35 -14.58
C ILE A 40 4.42 0.01 -13.94
N ALA A 41 5.42 -0.64 -13.34
CA ALA A 41 5.24 -1.85 -12.57
C ALA A 41 5.30 -1.56 -11.06
N LEU A 42 4.46 -2.25 -10.27
CA LEU A 42 4.53 -2.24 -8.82
C LEU A 42 5.06 -3.58 -8.29
N MET A 43 6.19 -3.56 -7.61
CA MET A 43 6.67 -4.69 -6.80
C MET A 43 6.12 -4.56 -5.38
N THR A 44 5.29 -5.51 -4.98
CA THR A 44 4.60 -5.49 -3.69
C THR A 44 4.50 -6.87 -3.04
N SER A 45 4.08 -6.93 -1.77
CA SER A 45 3.89 -8.20 -1.07
C SER A 45 2.62 -8.94 -1.55
N PRO A 46 2.59 -10.28 -1.48
CA PRO A 46 1.42 -11.07 -1.91
C PRO A 46 0.09 -10.62 -1.28
N GLY A 47 0.10 -10.23 0.00
CA GLY A 47 -1.11 -9.77 0.69
C GLY A 47 -1.70 -8.44 0.19
N VAL A 48 -0.96 -7.70 -0.64
CA VAL A 48 -1.41 -6.44 -1.24
C VAL A 48 -1.89 -6.62 -2.68
N LEU A 49 -1.58 -7.74 -3.32
CA LEU A 49 -1.82 -7.92 -4.76
C LEU A 49 -3.30 -7.79 -5.17
N SER A 50 -4.23 -8.28 -4.36
CA SER A 50 -5.67 -8.15 -4.67
C SER A 50 -6.10 -6.69 -4.71
N LEU A 51 -5.67 -5.87 -3.77
CA LEU A 51 -5.90 -4.44 -3.78
C LEU A 51 -5.17 -3.76 -4.95
N ALA A 52 -3.90 -4.12 -5.17
CA ALA A 52 -3.09 -3.51 -6.23
C ALA A 52 -3.65 -3.77 -7.65
N LYS A 53 -4.31 -4.90 -7.87
CA LYS A 53 -4.99 -5.22 -9.15
C LYS A 53 -6.13 -4.27 -9.49
N MET A 54 -6.72 -3.62 -8.50
CA MET A 54 -7.80 -2.65 -8.68
C MET A 54 -7.25 -1.25 -8.97
N MET A 55 -5.99 -0.97 -8.68
CA MET A 55 -5.37 0.35 -8.83
C MET A 55 -5.13 0.68 -10.31
N PRO A 56 -5.57 1.85 -10.81
CA PRO A 56 -5.46 2.21 -12.23
C PRO A 56 -4.07 2.71 -12.65
N TRP A 57 -3.10 2.73 -11.72
CA TRP A 57 -1.80 3.40 -11.95
C TRP A 57 -0.70 2.46 -12.44
N PHE A 58 -0.93 1.14 -12.42
CA PHE A 58 0.08 0.14 -12.73
C PHE A 58 -0.31 -0.73 -13.91
N ASP A 59 0.65 -0.98 -14.80
CA ASP A 59 0.50 -1.86 -15.96
C ASP A 59 0.94 -3.29 -15.64
N GLU A 60 1.82 -3.46 -14.65
CA GLU A 60 2.36 -4.75 -14.22
C GLU A 60 2.45 -4.84 -12.70
N LEU A 61 2.16 -6.01 -12.15
CA LEU A 61 2.31 -6.31 -10.72
C LEU A 61 3.32 -7.44 -10.52
N ILE A 62 4.31 -7.19 -9.67
CA ILE A 62 5.37 -8.14 -9.34
C ILE A 62 5.22 -8.52 -7.86
N ALA A 63 4.95 -9.81 -7.61
CA ALA A 63 4.87 -10.32 -6.26
C ALA A 63 6.27 -10.54 -5.66
N ASP A 64 6.59 -9.82 -4.57
CA ASP A 64 7.73 -10.13 -3.73
C ASP A 64 7.26 -10.90 -2.48
N PRO A 65 7.48 -12.23 -2.41
CA PRO A 65 7.08 -13.03 -1.27
C PRO A 65 7.86 -12.69 0.00
N ARG A 66 8.87 -11.83 -0.10
CA ARG A 66 9.79 -11.47 1.00
C ARG A 66 10.42 -12.70 1.64
N ALA A 67 10.61 -13.77 0.86
CA ALA A 67 11.23 -15.00 1.31
C ALA A 67 12.64 -14.73 1.87
N GLY A 68 13.06 -15.55 2.82
CA GLY A 68 14.43 -15.50 3.35
C GLY A 68 15.46 -15.83 2.27
N LEU A 69 16.72 -15.49 2.52
CA LEU A 69 17.85 -15.71 1.59
C LEU A 69 18.03 -17.18 1.17
N LEU A 70 17.52 -18.13 1.95
CA LEU A 70 17.57 -19.56 1.66
C LEU A 70 16.59 -20.02 0.57
N ASN A 71 15.61 -19.19 0.19
CA ASN A 71 14.69 -19.52 -0.90
C ASN A 71 15.27 -19.04 -2.23
N LEU A 72 16.16 -19.85 -2.83
CA LEU A 72 16.87 -19.52 -4.06
C LEU A 72 15.92 -19.27 -5.24
N ALA A 73 14.81 -20.00 -5.32
CA ALA A 73 13.83 -19.82 -6.40
C ALA A 73 13.14 -18.46 -6.31
N ALA A 74 12.78 -17.99 -5.11
CA ALA A 74 12.23 -16.66 -4.89
C ALA A 74 13.27 -15.57 -5.18
N ALA A 75 14.50 -15.73 -4.71
CA ALA A 75 15.61 -14.82 -4.96
C ALA A 75 15.89 -14.69 -6.47
N TRP A 76 15.89 -15.80 -7.20
CA TRP A 76 16.09 -15.80 -8.65
C TRP A 76 14.98 -15.04 -9.39
N ARG A 77 13.71 -15.25 -9.01
CA ARG A 77 12.56 -14.51 -9.59
C ARG A 77 12.68 -13.01 -9.37
N ILE A 78 12.98 -12.61 -8.15
CA ILE A 78 13.15 -11.19 -7.80
C ILE A 78 14.34 -10.58 -8.57
N ARG A 79 15.48 -11.28 -8.61
CA ARG A 79 16.64 -10.85 -9.40
C ARG A 79 16.29 -10.69 -10.88
N ARG A 80 15.51 -11.62 -11.46
CA ARG A 80 15.07 -11.53 -12.86
C ARG A 80 14.19 -10.30 -13.09
N SER A 81 13.32 -9.94 -12.13
CA SER A 81 12.48 -8.74 -12.23
C SER A 81 13.32 -7.45 -12.26
N PHE A 82 14.43 -7.40 -11.53
CA PHE A 82 15.34 -6.24 -11.57
C PHE A 82 16.20 -6.16 -12.85
N ARG A 83 16.34 -7.25 -13.61
CA ARG A 83 17.12 -7.31 -14.84
C ARG A 83 16.35 -6.97 -16.11
N GLN A 84 15.11 -6.54 -15.97
CA GLN A 84 14.37 -5.93 -17.08
C GLN A 84 14.91 -4.51 -17.34
N ASP A 85 14.64 -3.97 -18.53
CA ASP A 85 15.13 -2.63 -18.95
C ASP A 85 14.34 -1.52 -18.23
N TRP A 86 14.53 -1.39 -16.92
CA TRP A 86 13.94 -0.29 -16.16
C TRP A 86 14.69 1.01 -16.42
N SER A 87 14.00 2.04 -16.88
CA SER A 87 14.54 3.40 -17.01
C SER A 87 14.81 4.02 -15.63
N VAL A 88 14.00 3.65 -14.64
CA VAL A 88 14.18 4.06 -13.25
C VAL A 88 13.50 3.08 -12.29
N ILE A 89 14.13 2.84 -11.17
CA ILE A 89 13.58 2.08 -10.04
C ILE A 89 13.32 3.06 -8.89
N VAL A 90 12.10 3.09 -8.37
CA VAL A 90 11.63 4.03 -7.35
C VAL A 90 11.39 3.25 -6.06
N ASP A 91 12.32 3.33 -5.12
CA ASP A 91 12.21 2.66 -3.82
C ASP A 91 11.42 3.52 -2.82
N MET A 92 10.10 3.36 -2.80
CA MET A 92 9.23 3.97 -1.79
C MET A 92 9.19 3.18 -0.48
N GLN A 93 9.75 1.96 -0.46
CA GLN A 93 9.82 1.13 0.73
C GLN A 93 10.97 1.53 1.66
N CYS A 94 12.15 1.85 1.13
CA CYS A 94 13.32 2.32 1.86
C CYS A 94 13.70 1.43 3.07
N SER A 95 13.75 0.12 2.86
CA SER A 95 14.05 -0.87 3.89
C SER A 95 15.44 -1.47 3.72
N SER A 96 15.94 -2.18 4.75
CA SER A 96 17.17 -2.97 4.62
C SER A 96 17.07 -4.00 3.48
N ARG A 97 15.90 -4.57 3.25
CA ARG A 97 15.65 -5.50 2.14
C ARG A 97 15.84 -4.83 0.78
N THR A 98 15.27 -3.65 0.57
CA THR A 98 15.38 -2.95 -0.72
C THR A 98 16.79 -2.45 -0.97
N ARG A 99 17.52 -2.06 0.08
CA ARG A 99 18.97 -1.77 -0.01
C ARG A 99 19.78 -3.01 -0.42
N ASN A 100 19.44 -4.19 0.09
CA ASN A 100 20.07 -5.44 -0.35
C ASN A 100 19.73 -5.80 -1.79
N TYR A 101 18.51 -5.50 -2.26
CA TYR A 101 18.18 -5.67 -3.69
C TYR A 101 19.05 -4.78 -4.56
N PHE A 102 19.21 -3.51 -4.20
CA PHE A 102 20.10 -2.61 -4.91
C PHE A 102 21.53 -3.17 -4.99
N ALA A 103 22.08 -3.61 -3.86
CA ALA A 103 23.46 -4.08 -3.78
C ALA A 103 23.74 -5.38 -4.59
N HIS A 104 22.73 -6.27 -4.73
CA HIS A 104 22.99 -7.61 -5.26
C HIS A 104 22.24 -7.96 -6.55
N PHE A 105 21.15 -7.27 -6.86
CA PHE A 105 20.26 -7.66 -7.96
C PHE A 105 20.13 -6.62 -9.05
N VAL A 106 20.31 -5.35 -8.73
CA VAL A 106 20.12 -4.24 -9.66
C VAL A 106 21.35 -4.09 -10.56
N PRO A 107 21.17 -3.94 -11.87
CA PRO A 107 22.28 -3.63 -12.78
C PRO A 107 22.92 -2.26 -12.43
N SER A 108 24.23 -2.14 -12.59
CA SER A 108 24.99 -0.93 -12.22
C SER A 108 24.62 0.32 -13.03
N ASN A 109 23.98 0.14 -14.19
CA ASN A 109 23.51 1.22 -15.06
C ASN A 109 22.05 1.63 -14.79
N ALA A 110 21.33 0.92 -13.89
CA ALA A 110 19.96 1.26 -13.58
C ALA A 110 19.90 2.50 -12.68
N ARG A 111 19.03 3.45 -13.04
CA ARG A 111 18.73 4.59 -12.19
C ARG A 111 17.90 4.14 -10.98
N TRP A 112 18.34 4.47 -9.78
CA TRP A 112 17.67 4.12 -8.54
C TRP A 112 17.41 5.36 -7.69
N ILE A 113 16.13 5.61 -7.38
CA ILE A 113 15.69 6.65 -6.44
C ILE A 113 15.39 5.96 -5.10
N GLY A 114 16.15 6.25 -4.06
CA GLY A 114 15.97 5.58 -2.78
C GLY A 114 17.03 5.94 -1.73
N THR A 115 17.13 5.07 -0.70
CA THR A 115 18.07 5.25 0.42
C THR A 115 19.25 4.27 0.39
N ALA A 116 19.46 3.56 -0.71
CA ALA A 116 20.59 2.67 -0.85
C ALA A 116 21.90 3.48 -1.00
N SER A 117 22.94 3.04 -0.31
CA SER A 117 24.26 3.69 -0.43
C SER A 117 24.81 3.56 -1.85
N GLY A 118 25.21 4.68 -2.44
CA GLY A 118 25.73 4.72 -3.80
C GLY A 118 24.66 4.65 -4.90
N CYS A 119 23.38 4.79 -4.58
CA CYS A 119 22.33 4.91 -5.61
C CYS A 119 22.47 6.23 -6.37
N SER A 120 21.96 6.25 -7.62
CA SER A 120 22.08 7.40 -8.52
C SER A 120 21.35 8.64 -8.04
N ASP A 121 20.19 8.46 -7.38
CA ASP A 121 19.33 9.54 -6.91
C ASP A 121 18.97 9.31 -5.42
N PRO A 122 19.85 9.69 -4.50
CA PRO A 122 19.59 9.51 -3.09
C PRO A 122 18.43 10.42 -2.63
N LEU A 123 17.55 9.86 -1.80
CA LEU A 123 16.47 10.64 -1.20
C LEU A 123 17.04 11.67 -0.22
N PRO A 124 16.40 12.85 -0.12
CA PRO A 124 16.75 13.83 0.90
C PRO A 124 16.50 13.30 2.31
N ASP A 125 17.00 14.01 3.31
CA ASP A 125 16.65 13.72 4.69
C ASP A 125 15.16 14.02 4.93
N PHE A 126 14.44 13.01 5.37
CA PHE A 126 13.01 13.07 5.70
C PHE A 126 12.75 13.06 7.21
N THR A 127 13.72 13.43 8.02
CA THR A 127 13.51 13.54 9.47
C THR A 127 12.37 14.51 9.76
N GLY A 128 11.35 14.05 10.50
CA GLY A 128 10.14 14.82 10.79
C GLY A 128 9.11 14.91 9.66
N VAL A 129 9.39 14.38 8.48
CA VAL A 129 8.44 14.34 7.36
C VAL A 129 7.56 13.09 7.48
N ASN A 130 6.25 13.25 7.36
CA ASN A 130 5.34 12.11 7.37
C ASN A 130 5.54 11.19 6.15
N ASN A 131 5.12 9.94 6.30
CA ASN A 131 5.36 8.90 5.29
C ASN A 131 4.69 9.19 3.94
N ARG A 132 3.50 9.82 3.93
CA ARG A 132 2.78 10.21 2.70
C ARG A 132 3.59 11.23 1.90
N ASP A 133 4.02 12.33 2.53
CA ASP A 133 4.75 13.41 1.86
C ASP A 133 6.13 12.95 1.37
N ARG A 134 6.78 12.08 2.16
CA ARG A 134 8.01 11.41 1.73
C ARG A 134 7.81 10.66 0.41
N MET A 135 6.76 9.85 0.30
CA MET A 135 6.49 9.06 -0.91
C MET A 135 6.08 9.92 -2.10
N VAL A 136 5.31 11.00 -1.87
CA VAL A 136 4.98 11.99 -2.92
C VAL A 136 6.25 12.67 -3.44
N THR A 137 7.15 13.07 -2.55
CA THR A 137 8.45 13.65 -2.94
C THR A 137 9.28 12.64 -3.74
N THR A 138 9.31 11.38 -3.32
CA THR A 138 10.00 10.30 -4.06
C THR A 138 9.39 10.11 -5.46
N ALA A 139 8.06 10.17 -5.61
CA ALA A 139 7.39 10.11 -6.91
C ALA A 139 7.76 11.29 -7.81
N LYS A 140 7.84 12.50 -7.25
CA LYS A 140 8.25 13.72 -8.01
C LYS A 140 9.68 13.61 -8.55
N MET A 141 10.61 12.99 -7.84
CA MET A 141 11.95 12.72 -8.32
C MET A 141 11.97 11.79 -9.55
N ALA A 142 10.94 10.97 -9.70
CA ALA A 142 10.71 10.10 -10.87
C ALA A 142 9.86 10.77 -11.96
N GLY A 143 9.62 12.06 -11.89
CA GLY A 143 8.81 12.81 -12.84
C GLY A 143 7.32 12.86 -12.51
N GLY A 144 6.92 12.46 -11.30
CA GLY A 144 5.54 12.62 -10.83
C GLY A 144 5.14 14.09 -10.69
N VAL A 145 3.85 14.37 -10.88
CA VAL A 145 3.24 15.69 -10.70
C VAL A 145 2.23 15.67 -9.56
N SER A 146 1.92 16.82 -8.98
CA SER A 146 0.94 16.87 -7.89
C SER A 146 -0.43 16.44 -8.42
N GLN A 147 -0.93 15.33 -7.88
CA GLN A 147 -2.20 14.73 -8.27
C GLN A 147 -2.83 14.07 -7.04
N SER A 148 -4.08 14.41 -6.74
CA SER A 148 -4.86 13.64 -5.77
C SER A 148 -5.40 12.37 -6.43
N PRO A 149 -5.40 11.22 -5.74
CA PRO A 149 -5.94 9.99 -6.30
C PRO A 149 -7.46 10.09 -6.46
N ASP A 150 -7.96 9.74 -7.63
CA ASP A 150 -9.37 9.37 -7.77
C ASP A 150 -9.58 8.00 -7.13
N MET A 151 -10.53 7.88 -6.21
CA MET A 151 -10.81 6.66 -5.46
C MET A 151 -11.98 5.86 -6.03
N SER A 152 -12.57 6.26 -7.15
CA SER A 152 -13.70 5.57 -7.80
C SER A 152 -13.39 4.10 -8.12
N TRP A 153 -12.13 3.79 -8.44
CA TRP A 153 -11.66 2.42 -8.69
C TRP A 153 -11.90 1.48 -7.49
N LEU A 154 -11.81 1.98 -6.28
CA LEU A 154 -12.01 1.18 -5.07
C LEU A 154 -13.49 0.80 -4.91
N VAL A 155 -14.40 1.76 -5.15
CA VAL A 155 -15.84 1.53 -5.09
C VAL A 155 -16.27 0.59 -6.22
N ASN A 156 -15.82 0.84 -7.44
CA ASN A 156 -16.19 0.05 -8.62
C ASN A 156 -15.59 -1.37 -8.62
N GLY A 157 -14.43 -1.54 -7.99
CA GLY A 157 -13.73 -2.83 -7.93
C GLY A 157 -14.02 -3.63 -6.66
N ALA A 158 -14.71 -3.05 -5.68
CA ALA A 158 -15.16 -3.79 -4.50
C ALA A 158 -16.18 -4.83 -4.91
N ALA A 159 -15.98 -6.08 -4.49
CA ALA A 159 -17.01 -7.11 -4.63
C ALA A 159 -18.25 -6.61 -3.89
N GLN A 160 -19.37 -6.51 -4.59
CA GLN A 160 -20.65 -6.22 -3.96
C GLN A 160 -20.99 -7.41 -3.05
N THR A 161 -20.83 -7.19 -1.75
CA THR A 161 -21.33 -8.13 -0.75
C THR A 161 -22.76 -7.73 -0.45
N ASP A 162 -23.70 -8.35 -1.17
CA ASP A 162 -25.14 -8.09 -1.02
C ASP A 162 -25.61 -8.17 0.45
N ASN A 163 -24.96 -9.03 1.24
CA ASN A 163 -25.26 -9.19 2.66
C ASN A 163 -24.96 -7.94 3.50
N LEU A 164 -23.90 -7.19 3.18
CA LEU A 164 -23.57 -5.98 3.96
C LEU A 164 -24.55 -4.84 3.65
N ALA A 165 -24.92 -4.68 2.38
CA ALA A 165 -25.89 -3.68 1.95
C ALA A 165 -27.25 -3.92 2.63
N VAL A 166 -27.71 -5.18 2.74
CA VAL A 166 -28.95 -5.55 3.42
C VAL A 166 -28.89 -5.29 4.93
N MET A 167 -27.73 -5.50 5.56
CA MET A 167 -27.58 -5.31 7.01
C MET A 167 -27.61 -3.84 7.44
N ILE A 168 -27.17 -2.91 6.57
CA ILE A 168 -27.03 -1.47 6.88
C ILE A 168 -27.98 -0.60 6.04
N ASP A 169 -28.99 -1.22 5.40
CA ASP A 169 -29.92 -0.57 4.48
C ASP A 169 -30.56 0.68 5.09
N HIS A 170 -30.25 1.85 4.48
CA HIS A 170 -30.77 3.18 4.84
C HIS A 170 -30.55 3.66 6.29
N LYS A 171 -29.81 2.92 7.11
CA LYS A 171 -29.48 3.33 8.47
C LYS A 171 -28.17 4.12 8.53
N GLN A 172 -28.08 5.05 9.45
CA GLN A 172 -26.81 5.67 9.79
C GLN A 172 -25.96 4.66 10.56
N TYR A 173 -24.73 4.44 10.16
CA TYR A 173 -23.85 3.47 10.80
C TYR A 173 -22.47 4.06 11.11
N VAL A 174 -21.80 3.46 12.08
CA VAL A 174 -20.41 3.74 12.43
C VAL A 174 -19.59 2.48 12.34
N VAL A 175 -18.46 2.56 11.66
CA VAL A 175 -17.51 1.44 11.56
C VAL A 175 -16.45 1.57 12.64
N LEU A 176 -16.31 0.53 13.47
CA LEU A 176 -15.25 0.40 14.46
C LEU A 176 -14.26 -0.68 14.02
N ILE A 177 -12.96 -0.37 14.07
CA ILE A 177 -11.88 -1.26 13.65
C ILE A 177 -10.96 -1.50 14.86
N PRO A 178 -11.28 -2.47 15.75
CA PRO A 178 -10.54 -2.68 16.99
C PRO A 178 -9.19 -3.40 16.78
N GLY A 179 -8.98 -3.98 15.61
CA GLY A 179 -7.78 -4.73 15.28
C GLY A 179 -6.55 -3.88 14.96
N CYS A 180 -5.39 -4.50 15.03
CA CYS A 180 -4.15 -3.96 14.51
C CYS A 180 -3.17 -5.09 14.20
N SER A 181 -2.02 -4.78 13.59
CA SER A 181 -0.96 -5.77 13.37
C SER A 181 -0.61 -6.53 14.64
N LEU A 182 -0.60 -7.87 14.58
CA LEU A 182 -0.21 -8.76 15.68
C LEU A 182 1.17 -8.43 16.25
N ALA A 183 2.10 -7.94 15.41
CA ALA A 183 3.44 -7.55 15.83
C ALA A 183 3.48 -6.25 16.67
N LYS A 184 2.36 -5.54 16.80
CA LYS A 184 2.29 -4.26 17.52
C LYS A 184 1.03 -4.15 18.37
N PRO A 185 0.82 -5.05 19.34
CA PRO A 185 -0.40 -5.08 20.17
C PRO A 185 -0.60 -3.78 20.98
N GLN A 186 0.48 -3.07 21.28
CA GLN A 186 0.42 -1.77 21.98
C GLN A 186 -0.29 -0.67 21.19
N LYS A 187 -0.62 -0.90 19.92
CA LYS A 187 -1.45 0.01 19.11
C LYS A 187 -2.93 -0.25 19.26
N ARG A 188 -3.34 -1.36 19.89
CA ARG A 188 -4.74 -1.66 20.14
C ARG A 188 -5.27 -0.77 21.26
N TRP A 189 -6.36 -0.08 20.96
CA TRP A 189 -7.12 0.56 22.01
C TRP A 189 -7.94 -0.50 22.77
N PRO A 190 -8.12 -0.38 24.10
CA PRO A 190 -8.83 -1.38 24.87
C PRO A 190 -10.28 -1.63 24.40
N ALA A 191 -10.71 -2.87 24.44
CA ALA A 191 -12.03 -3.28 23.93
C ALA A 191 -13.19 -2.62 24.69
N ASP A 192 -13.06 -2.44 26.01
CA ASP A 192 -14.02 -1.72 26.85
C ASP A 192 -14.22 -0.28 26.41
N ARG A 193 -13.18 0.36 25.90
CA ARG A 193 -13.25 1.73 25.38
C ARG A 193 -13.96 1.79 24.03
N PHE A 194 -13.70 0.82 23.14
CA PHE A 194 -14.46 0.69 21.88
C PHE A 194 -15.93 0.44 22.17
N ALA A 195 -16.25 -0.46 23.14
CA ALA A 195 -17.61 -0.75 23.52
C ALA A 195 -18.31 0.48 24.14
N ALA A 196 -17.65 1.24 24.99
CA ALA A 196 -18.21 2.46 25.56
C ALA A 196 -18.61 3.48 24.48
N ILE A 197 -17.77 3.68 23.46
CA ILE A 197 -18.11 4.54 22.30
C ILE A 197 -19.24 3.91 21.48
N GLY A 198 -19.19 2.60 21.23
CA GLY A 198 -20.22 1.88 20.50
C GLY A 198 -21.59 2.03 21.15
N ASN A 199 -21.68 1.85 22.48
CA ASN A 199 -22.90 1.99 23.27
C ASN A 199 -23.47 3.42 23.18
N GLU A 200 -22.62 4.43 23.30
CA GLU A 200 -23.03 5.84 23.19
C GLU A 200 -23.57 6.17 21.80
N LEU A 201 -22.93 5.62 20.76
CA LEU A 201 -23.36 5.82 19.37
C LEU A 201 -24.67 5.05 19.07
N ALA A 202 -24.80 3.81 19.58
CA ALA A 202 -26.02 3.03 19.46
C ALA A 202 -27.20 3.74 20.13
N ALA A 203 -26.99 4.34 21.32
CA ALA A 203 -28.01 5.14 22.00
C ALA A 203 -28.45 6.37 21.22
N ARG A 204 -27.62 6.85 20.29
CA ARG A 204 -27.95 7.94 19.34
C ARG A 204 -28.58 7.45 18.04
N GLY A 205 -28.85 6.16 17.91
CA GLY A 205 -29.51 5.55 16.75
C GLY A 205 -28.59 5.12 15.61
N PHE A 206 -27.27 5.04 15.85
CA PHE A 206 -26.34 4.49 14.86
C PHE A 206 -26.27 2.96 14.97
N GLU A 207 -26.24 2.28 13.82
CA GLU A 207 -25.82 0.89 13.74
C GLU A 207 -24.29 0.79 13.93
N ILE A 208 -23.84 -0.18 14.72
CA ILE A 208 -22.40 -0.38 14.97
C ILE A 208 -21.90 -1.54 14.13
N VAL A 209 -20.97 -1.25 13.21
CA VAL A 209 -20.34 -2.24 12.34
C VAL A 209 -18.91 -2.48 12.80
N LEU A 210 -18.62 -3.71 13.22
CA LEU A 210 -17.26 -4.13 13.59
C LEU A 210 -16.57 -4.75 12.39
N VAL A 211 -15.37 -4.25 12.04
CA VAL A 211 -14.58 -4.73 10.91
C VAL A 211 -13.20 -5.18 11.38
N GLY A 212 -12.77 -6.34 10.88
CA GLY A 212 -11.46 -6.91 11.16
C GLY A 212 -11.13 -8.06 10.24
N THR A 213 -9.88 -8.50 10.26
CA THR A 213 -9.41 -9.70 9.60
C THR A 213 -9.55 -10.93 10.51
N ALA A 214 -9.21 -12.11 10.01
CA ALA A 214 -9.17 -13.31 10.85
C ALA A 214 -8.21 -13.16 12.06
N ASP A 215 -7.14 -12.38 11.90
CA ASP A 215 -6.17 -12.10 12.97
C ASP A 215 -6.73 -11.14 14.04
N ASP A 216 -7.79 -10.41 13.73
CA ASP A 216 -8.42 -9.44 14.64
C ASP A 216 -9.63 -10.03 15.38
N ARG A 217 -9.96 -11.30 15.13
CA ARG A 217 -11.18 -11.97 15.67
C ARG A 217 -11.31 -11.83 17.19
N GLU A 218 -10.22 -12.00 17.92
CA GLU A 218 -10.22 -11.85 19.37
C GLU A 218 -10.61 -10.44 19.80
N ALA A 219 -10.02 -9.42 19.17
CA ALA A 219 -10.30 -8.01 19.47
C ALA A 219 -11.74 -7.64 19.09
N VAL A 220 -12.23 -8.11 17.94
CA VAL A 220 -13.61 -7.90 17.49
C VAL A 220 -14.59 -8.53 18.45
N ASN A 221 -14.38 -9.81 18.81
CA ASN A 221 -15.27 -10.53 19.74
C ASN A 221 -15.28 -9.90 21.15
N ALA A 222 -14.14 -9.39 21.63
CA ALA A 222 -14.08 -8.71 22.92
C ALA A 222 -14.91 -7.40 22.93
N VAL A 223 -14.93 -6.67 21.83
CA VAL A 223 -15.80 -5.47 21.69
C VAL A 223 -17.25 -5.90 21.57
N LEU A 224 -17.56 -6.90 20.72
CA LEU A 224 -18.92 -7.39 20.51
C LEU A 224 -19.57 -7.87 21.81
N ALA A 225 -18.84 -8.60 22.65
CA ALA A 225 -19.35 -9.09 23.94
C ALA A 225 -19.66 -7.98 24.97
N ALA A 226 -19.16 -6.77 24.74
CA ALA A 226 -19.37 -5.62 25.61
C ALA A 226 -20.35 -4.58 25.02
N LEU A 227 -20.85 -4.81 23.79
CA LEU A 227 -21.94 -4.03 23.20
C LEU A 227 -23.31 -4.58 23.66
N PRO A 228 -24.37 -3.78 23.67
CA PRO A 228 -25.74 -4.26 23.92
C PRO A 228 -26.20 -5.16 22.75
N ASP A 229 -27.20 -6.00 23.06
CA ASP A 229 -27.88 -6.85 22.06
C ASP A 229 -28.64 -6.00 21.01
#